data_9156e6e6c9401958f018934f01a2558a
#
_entry.id   9156e6e6c9401958f018934f01a2558a
#
_cell.length_a   1.000
_cell.length_b   1.000
_cell.length_c   1.000
_cell.angle_alpha   90.00
_cell.angle_beta   90.00
_cell.angle_gamma   90.00
#
_symmetry.space_group_name_H-M   'P 1'
#
loop_
_entity.id
_entity.type
_entity.pdbx_description
1 polymer ?
#
loop_
_entity_poly.entity_id
_entity_poly.type
_entity_poly.pdbx_seq_one_letter_code
_entity_poly.pdbx_strand_id
1 'polypeptide(L)'
;MADNQLRVGEAIIDLLAREYGVDVVFGIPGVHNIELYRGLHRSGVRAISPRHEQGAGFMADGWSIITGRPGVCVLISGPGVTNVLTPIAQAYHDSRPMLVLASTTPTDALGKSFGPLHDLPDQAKIAESVCAFSETVTDPSQLPALVERAFNVFSSSRPRPVHIAIPMDVLAQPCQPFARKQLAVVKPSASASEVSRAAEIINTAQSPVVIAGGGCVNAGSELVAFAQTLDAPVLLTGKAKGG
;
A
#
# COMPACT_ATOMS: atom_id res chain seq x y z
N MET A 1 5.75 35.13 15.90
CA MET A 1 6.49 34.05 15.25
C MET A 1 5.54 32.88 15.15
N ALA A 2 5.09 32.53 13.95
CA ALA A 2 4.21 31.37 13.79
C ALA A 2 4.96 30.13 14.25
N ASP A 3 4.32 29.40 15.14
CA ASP A 3 4.85 28.13 15.67
C ASP A 3 5.09 27.17 14.50
N ASN A 4 6.37 26.89 14.19
CA ASN A 4 6.79 26.09 13.05
C ASN A 4 6.74 24.60 13.39
N GLN A 5 5.94 24.24 14.39
CA GLN A 5 5.72 22.89 14.87
C GLN A 5 4.75 22.16 13.94
N LEU A 6 5.19 21.01 13.39
CA LEU A 6 4.35 20.15 12.58
C LEU A 6 3.25 19.50 13.41
N ARG A 7 2.15 19.16 12.79
CA ARG A 7 1.18 18.21 13.34
C ARG A 7 1.47 16.80 12.81
N VAL A 8 1.00 15.79 13.50
CA VAL A 8 1.18 14.37 13.11
C VAL A 8 0.71 14.13 11.68
N GLY A 9 -0.44 14.69 11.29
CA GLY A 9 -0.95 14.57 9.92
C GLY A 9 -0.02 15.18 8.87
N GLU A 10 0.64 16.31 9.19
CA GLU A 10 1.64 16.94 8.31
C GLU A 10 2.93 16.11 8.27
N ALA A 11 3.39 15.63 9.44
CA ALA A 11 4.64 14.90 9.55
C ALA A 11 4.60 13.53 8.84
N ILE A 12 3.46 12.82 8.85
CA ILE A 12 3.32 11.56 8.15
C ILE A 12 3.33 11.74 6.63
N ILE A 13 2.69 12.78 6.13
CA ILE A 13 2.71 13.09 4.68
C ILE A 13 4.13 13.53 4.26
N ASP A 14 4.80 14.35 5.05
CA ASP A 14 6.18 14.76 4.80
C ASP A 14 7.14 13.54 4.78
N LEU A 15 6.97 12.60 5.69
CA LEU A 15 7.70 11.32 5.70
C LEU A 15 7.47 10.54 4.40
N LEU A 16 6.21 10.38 3.98
CA LEU A 16 5.86 9.66 2.74
C LEU A 16 6.47 10.33 1.51
N ALA A 17 6.42 11.65 1.44
CA ALA A 17 6.97 12.41 0.33
C ALA A 17 8.51 12.30 0.24
N ARG A 18 9.20 12.61 1.34
CA ARG A 18 10.67 12.69 1.34
C ARG A 18 11.39 11.36 1.32
N GLU A 19 10.87 10.38 2.08
CA GLU A 19 11.58 9.14 2.33
C GLU A 19 11.09 7.97 1.46
N TYR A 20 9.84 8.04 0.98
CA TYR A 20 9.23 6.99 0.17
C TYR A 20 8.86 7.43 -1.23
N GLY A 21 9.13 8.70 -1.57
CA GLY A 21 8.92 9.23 -2.92
C GLY A 21 7.45 9.31 -3.33
N VAL A 22 6.53 9.44 -2.39
CA VAL A 22 5.11 9.62 -2.69
C VAL A 22 4.89 11.04 -3.22
N ASP A 23 4.47 11.16 -4.47
CA ASP A 23 4.26 12.43 -5.18
C ASP A 23 2.80 12.67 -5.57
N VAL A 24 1.95 11.64 -5.46
CA VAL A 24 0.52 11.74 -5.70
C VAL A 24 -0.24 10.88 -4.71
N VAL A 25 -1.40 11.37 -4.29
CA VAL A 25 -2.37 10.62 -3.47
C VAL A 25 -3.77 10.78 -4.05
N PHE A 26 -4.64 9.83 -3.73
CA PHE A 26 -6.03 9.79 -4.17
C PHE A 26 -6.96 9.79 -2.95
N GLY A 27 -7.95 10.67 -2.93
CA GLY A 27 -8.87 10.74 -1.81
C GLY A 27 -9.74 11.98 -1.82
N ILE A 28 -10.64 12.07 -0.86
CA ILE A 28 -11.57 13.18 -0.69
C ILE A 28 -11.29 13.84 0.66
N PRO A 29 -11.07 15.18 0.69
CA PRO A 29 -10.89 15.89 1.95
C PRO A 29 -12.19 15.94 2.76
N GLY A 30 -12.06 15.90 4.07
CA GLY A 30 -13.15 16.08 5.01
C GLY A 30 -12.63 16.47 6.39
N VAL A 31 -13.53 16.71 7.34
CA VAL A 31 -13.17 17.24 8.66
C VAL A 31 -12.17 16.33 9.38
N HIS A 32 -12.36 15.01 9.31
CA HIS A 32 -11.55 14.07 10.07
C HIS A 32 -10.13 13.85 9.51
N ASN A 33 -9.89 14.13 8.21
CA ASN A 33 -8.58 13.97 7.59
C ASN A 33 -7.91 15.29 7.19
N ILE A 34 -8.43 16.42 7.68
CA ILE A 34 -7.94 17.75 7.29
C ILE A 34 -6.44 17.95 7.58
N GLU A 35 -5.92 17.37 8.65
CA GLU A 35 -4.52 17.49 9.01
C GLU A 35 -3.60 16.74 8.01
N LEU A 36 -4.08 15.64 7.42
CA LEU A 36 -3.38 14.97 6.30
C LEU A 36 -3.35 15.88 5.07
N TYR A 37 -4.46 16.54 4.74
CA TYR A 37 -4.53 17.46 3.60
C TYR A 37 -3.70 18.73 3.80
N ARG A 38 -3.51 19.20 5.04
CA ARG A 38 -2.53 20.26 5.35
C ARG A 38 -1.11 19.81 5.01
N GLY A 39 -0.77 18.57 5.34
CA GLY A 39 0.50 17.95 4.98
C GLY A 39 0.71 17.86 3.47
N LEU A 40 -0.32 17.49 2.70
CA LEU A 40 -0.26 17.43 1.23
C LEU A 40 0.03 18.81 0.62
N HIS A 41 -0.66 19.85 1.09
CA HIS A 41 -0.41 21.21 0.63
C HIS A 41 1.03 21.68 0.94
N ARG A 42 1.54 21.36 2.12
CA ARG A 42 2.88 21.75 2.57
C ARG A 42 4.00 21.02 1.83
N SER A 43 3.84 19.72 1.58
CA SER A 43 4.86 18.87 0.95
C SER A 43 4.88 18.96 -0.58
N GLY A 44 3.88 19.60 -1.19
CA GLY A 44 3.74 19.65 -2.64
C GLY A 44 3.26 18.33 -3.26
N VAL A 45 2.85 17.37 -2.47
CA VAL A 45 2.25 16.13 -2.96
C VAL A 45 0.91 16.44 -3.62
N ARG A 46 0.75 15.97 -4.85
CA ARG A 46 -0.48 16.21 -5.62
C ARG A 46 -1.63 15.36 -5.09
N ALA A 47 -2.71 15.99 -4.66
CA ALA A 47 -3.94 15.31 -4.28
C ALA A 47 -4.92 15.27 -5.45
N ILE A 48 -5.37 14.08 -5.83
CA ILE A 48 -6.41 13.87 -6.85
C ILE A 48 -7.69 13.47 -6.12
N SER A 49 -8.71 14.33 -6.23
CA SER A 49 -9.99 14.13 -5.55
C SER A 49 -11.06 13.66 -6.54
N PRO A 50 -11.44 12.36 -6.48
CA PRO A 50 -12.57 11.83 -7.24
C PRO A 50 -13.90 12.24 -6.58
N ARG A 51 -15.02 11.83 -7.17
CA ARG A 51 -16.35 12.07 -6.63
C ARG A 51 -16.82 10.98 -5.65
N HIS A 52 -16.06 9.88 -5.53
CA HIS A 52 -16.34 8.73 -4.67
C HIS A 52 -15.04 8.03 -4.31
N GLU A 53 -14.89 7.55 -3.07
CA GLU A 53 -13.62 6.94 -2.60
C GLU A 53 -13.30 5.63 -3.30
N GLN A 54 -14.30 4.89 -3.78
CA GLN A 54 -14.06 3.74 -4.65
C GLN A 54 -13.25 4.14 -5.90
N GLY A 55 -13.55 5.31 -6.47
CA GLY A 55 -12.76 5.88 -7.57
C GLY A 55 -11.33 6.21 -7.15
N ALA A 56 -11.12 6.73 -5.93
CA ALA A 56 -9.78 6.95 -5.38
C ALA A 56 -8.97 5.65 -5.32
N GLY A 57 -9.57 4.59 -4.80
CA GLY A 57 -8.92 3.28 -4.71
C GLY A 57 -8.58 2.70 -6.08
N PHE A 58 -9.47 2.78 -7.07
CA PHE A 58 -9.16 2.32 -8.44
C PHE A 58 -8.11 3.19 -9.14
N MET A 59 -8.06 4.49 -8.86
CA MET A 59 -6.98 5.35 -9.35
C MET A 59 -5.64 4.96 -8.73
N ALA A 60 -5.59 4.66 -7.42
CA ALA A 60 -4.40 4.17 -6.73
C ALA A 60 -3.95 2.81 -7.28
N ASP A 61 -4.90 1.90 -7.54
CA ASP A 61 -4.63 0.60 -8.16
C ASP A 61 -4.03 0.76 -9.56
N GLY A 62 -4.66 1.57 -10.42
CA GLY A 62 -4.16 1.90 -11.76
C GLY A 62 -2.79 2.56 -11.73
N TRP A 63 -2.55 3.46 -10.77
CA TRP A 63 -1.25 4.07 -10.55
C TRP A 63 -0.17 3.02 -10.29
N SER A 64 -0.45 2.05 -9.42
CA SER A 64 0.51 1.00 -9.09
C SER A 64 0.81 0.09 -10.28
N ILE A 65 -0.17 -0.16 -11.17
CA ILE A 65 0.03 -0.93 -12.40
C ILE A 65 1.03 -0.24 -13.34
N ILE A 66 0.80 1.04 -13.58
CA ILE A 66 1.55 1.77 -14.62
C ILE A 66 2.94 2.16 -14.15
N THR A 67 3.09 2.50 -12.86
CA THR A 67 4.34 3.03 -12.32
C THR A 67 5.20 2.00 -11.61
N GLY A 68 4.65 0.85 -11.25
CA GLY A 68 5.31 -0.13 -10.37
C GLY A 68 5.48 0.37 -8.91
N ARG A 69 4.95 1.56 -8.58
CA ARG A 69 5.06 2.20 -7.25
C ARG A 69 3.77 1.99 -6.46
N PRO A 70 3.82 1.97 -5.12
CA PRO A 70 2.60 1.89 -4.32
C PRO A 70 1.62 3.02 -4.62
N GLY A 71 0.35 2.70 -4.86
CA GLY A 71 -0.73 3.67 -4.88
C GLY A 71 -1.07 4.10 -3.45
N VAL A 72 -1.32 5.39 -3.23
CA VAL A 72 -1.60 5.92 -1.89
C VAL A 72 -2.98 6.57 -1.85
N CYS A 73 -3.85 6.07 -0.98
CA CYS A 73 -5.13 6.69 -0.68
C CYS A 73 -5.07 7.47 0.63
N VAL A 74 -5.65 8.67 0.66
CA VAL A 74 -5.85 9.50 1.86
C VAL A 74 -7.33 9.69 2.08
N LEU A 75 -7.89 9.01 3.09
CA LEU A 75 -9.33 8.84 3.24
C LEU A 75 -9.87 9.43 4.54
N ILE A 76 -11.15 9.80 4.50
CA ILE A 76 -11.90 10.10 5.71
C ILE A 76 -12.32 8.81 6.41
N SER A 77 -12.63 8.90 7.70
CA SER A 77 -13.15 7.81 8.53
C SER A 77 -14.48 7.24 8.03
N GLY A 78 -14.84 6.07 8.53
CA GLY A 78 -16.15 5.46 8.33
C GLY A 78 -16.47 5.17 6.86
N PRO A 79 -17.45 5.87 6.27
CA PRO A 79 -17.87 5.66 4.87
C PRO A 79 -16.72 5.79 3.87
N GLY A 80 -15.73 6.65 4.11
CA GLY A 80 -14.58 6.77 3.23
C GLY A 80 -13.78 5.47 3.12
N VAL A 81 -13.61 4.77 4.23
CA VAL A 81 -12.94 3.47 4.26
C VAL A 81 -13.84 2.36 3.70
N THR A 82 -15.11 2.31 4.06
CA THR A 82 -16.00 1.26 3.54
C THR A 82 -16.22 1.37 2.03
N ASN A 83 -16.27 2.59 1.48
CA ASN A 83 -16.39 2.83 0.05
C ASN A 83 -15.17 2.33 -0.75
N VAL A 84 -13.98 2.32 -0.17
CA VAL A 84 -12.75 1.91 -0.85
C VAL A 84 -12.44 0.41 -0.73
N LEU A 85 -13.21 -0.36 0.03
CA LEU A 85 -12.94 -1.79 0.25
C LEU A 85 -12.89 -2.59 -1.05
N THR A 86 -13.76 -2.29 -2.02
CA THR A 86 -13.77 -2.99 -3.32
C THR A 86 -12.43 -2.88 -4.06
N PRO A 87 -11.87 -1.69 -4.33
CA PRO A 87 -10.55 -1.59 -4.95
C PRO A 87 -9.41 -2.11 -4.08
N ILE A 88 -9.49 -2.04 -2.74
CA ILE A 88 -8.52 -2.68 -1.85
C ILE A 88 -8.55 -4.20 -2.06
N ALA A 89 -9.74 -4.82 -2.06
CA ALA A 89 -9.89 -6.25 -2.31
C ALA A 89 -9.38 -6.65 -3.70
N GLN A 90 -9.60 -5.81 -4.72
CA GLN A 90 -9.05 -6.02 -6.06
C GLN A 90 -7.51 -5.96 -6.05
N ALA A 91 -6.92 -4.95 -5.43
CA ALA A 91 -5.48 -4.83 -5.29
C ALA A 91 -4.88 -6.00 -4.47
N TYR A 92 -5.60 -6.46 -3.44
CA TYR A 92 -5.22 -7.65 -2.68
C TYR A 92 -5.18 -8.90 -3.56
N HIS A 93 -6.25 -9.19 -4.30
CA HIS A 93 -6.31 -10.31 -5.23
C HIS A 93 -5.19 -10.22 -6.27
N ASP A 94 -4.96 -9.04 -6.80
CA ASP A 94 -4.02 -8.78 -7.88
C ASP A 94 -2.57 -8.61 -7.43
N SER A 95 -2.30 -8.70 -6.13
CA SER A 95 -0.94 -8.54 -5.58
C SER A 95 -0.33 -7.19 -5.93
N ARG A 96 -1.09 -6.11 -5.69
CA ARG A 96 -0.68 -4.74 -5.97
C ARG A 96 -0.42 -3.97 -4.69
N PRO A 97 0.66 -3.20 -4.63
CA PRO A 97 0.97 -2.40 -3.47
C PRO A 97 0.03 -1.20 -3.38
N MET A 98 -0.64 -1.06 -2.24
CA MET A 98 -1.50 0.09 -1.96
C MET A 98 -1.41 0.46 -0.48
N LEU A 99 -1.12 1.71 -0.20
CA LEU A 99 -1.20 2.27 1.15
C LEU A 99 -2.51 3.03 1.31
N VAL A 100 -3.33 2.62 2.25
CA VAL A 100 -4.56 3.32 2.64
C VAL A 100 -4.31 4.00 3.98
N LEU A 101 -4.12 5.31 3.95
CA LEU A 101 -3.99 6.15 5.13
C LEU A 101 -5.35 6.81 5.40
N ALA A 102 -5.96 6.47 6.51
CA ALA A 102 -7.29 6.96 6.86
C ALA A 102 -7.30 7.63 8.23
N SER A 103 -8.16 8.62 8.38
CA SER A 103 -8.54 9.06 9.72
C SER A 103 -9.53 8.09 10.36
N THR A 104 -9.71 8.17 11.67
CA THR A 104 -10.81 7.52 12.40
C THR A 104 -11.34 8.45 13.50
N THR A 105 -12.39 8.05 14.19
CA THR A 105 -12.99 8.79 15.31
C THR A 105 -11.95 9.10 16.39
N PRO A 106 -12.16 10.14 17.22
CA PRO A 106 -11.23 10.48 18.30
C PRO A 106 -10.98 9.30 19.25
N THR A 107 -9.83 9.31 19.89
CA THR A 107 -9.38 8.22 20.78
C THR A 107 -10.35 7.95 21.95
N ASP A 108 -11.01 8.97 22.45
CA ASP A 108 -12.01 8.86 23.51
C ASP A 108 -13.35 8.23 23.08
N ALA A 109 -13.61 8.16 21.77
CA ALA A 109 -14.81 7.57 21.18
C ALA A 109 -14.57 6.22 20.48
N LEU A 110 -13.31 5.83 20.27
CA LEU A 110 -12.97 4.59 19.56
C LEU A 110 -13.67 3.36 20.18
N GLY A 111 -14.45 2.65 19.35
CA GLY A 111 -15.12 1.40 19.72
C GLY A 111 -16.26 1.54 20.74
N LYS A 112 -16.66 2.77 21.10
CA LYS A 112 -17.68 3.01 22.13
C LYS A 112 -19.08 3.21 21.59
N SER A 113 -19.24 3.35 20.27
CA SER A 113 -20.53 3.58 19.61
C SER A 113 -21.29 4.77 20.21
N PHE A 114 -20.59 5.86 20.51
CA PHE A 114 -21.17 7.10 21.04
C PHE A 114 -21.88 7.93 19.96
N GLY A 115 -21.78 7.51 18.68
CA GLY A 115 -22.42 8.18 17.56
C GLY A 115 -21.73 9.46 17.07
N PRO A 116 -20.39 9.67 17.23
CA PRO A 116 -19.73 10.75 16.53
C PRO A 116 -19.85 10.54 15.01
N LEU A 117 -19.63 11.61 14.24
CA LEU A 117 -19.69 11.56 12.79
C LEU A 117 -18.80 10.42 12.26
N HIS A 118 -19.34 9.57 11.37
CA HIS A 118 -18.63 8.45 10.74
C HIS A 118 -18.15 7.35 11.72
N ASP A 119 -18.85 7.21 12.83
CA ASP A 119 -18.53 6.18 13.83
C ASP A 119 -18.66 4.77 13.24
N LEU A 120 -17.67 3.94 13.52
CA LEU A 120 -17.67 2.51 13.24
C LEU A 120 -17.16 1.77 14.47
N PRO A 121 -17.71 0.59 14.78
CA PRO A 121 -17.25 -0.20 15.92
C PRO A 121 -15.76 -0.51 15.90
N ASP A 122 -15.21 -0.85 14.71
CA ASP A 122 -13.79 -1.12 14.50
C ASP A 122 -13.45 -0.99 13.01
N GLN A 123 -12.96 0.19 12.63
CA GLN A 123 -12.59 0.48 11.24
C GLN A 123 -11.42 -0.39 10.76
N ALA A 124 -10.43 -0.63 11.62
CA ALA A 124 -9.27 -1.44 11.26
C ALA A 124 -9.67 -2.89 10.97
N LYS A 125 -10.54 -3.46 11.79
CA LYS A 125 -11.03 -4.83 11.60
C LYS A 125 -11.83 -5.02 10.31
N ILE A 126 -12.58 -4.01 9.89
CA ILE A 126 -13.31 -4.04 8.62
C ILE A 126 -12.31 -4.14 7.45
N ALA A 127 -11.23 -3.38 7.46
CA ALA A 127 -10.24 -3.37 6.41
C ALA A 127 -9.27 -4.57 6.45
N GLU A 128 -9.10 -5.21 7.60
CA GLU A 128 -8.14 -6.29 7.84
C GLU A 128 -8.32 -7.46 6.86
N SER A 129 -9.57 -7.81 6.53
CA SER A 129 -9.89 -8.94 5.66
C SER A 129 -9.37 -8.80 4.22
N VAL A 130 -9.04 -7.58 3.80
CA VAL A 130 -8.60 -7.25 2.43
C VAL A 130 -7.22 -6.57 2.41
N CYS A 131 -6.49 -6.60 3.53
CA CYS A 131 -5.16 -6.02 3.68
C CYS A 131 -4.14 -7.05 4.18
N ALA A 132 -2.84 -6.80 3.96
CA ALA A 132 -1.78 -7.56 4.61
C ALA A 132 -1.79 -7.33 6.12
N PHE A 133 -2.08 -6.10 6.52
CA PHE A 133 -2.43 -5.71 7.88
C PHE A 133 -3.25 -4.43 7.86
N SER A 134 -3.97 -4.22 8.94
CA SER A 134 -4.79 -3.04 9.16
C SER A 134 -4.69 -2.67 10.64
N GLU A 135 -4.24 -1.47 10.95
CA GLU A 135 -3.99 -1.05 12.33
C GLU A 135 -4.52 0.35 12.64
N THR A 136 -5.02 0.54 13.85
CA THR A 136 -5.37 1.86 14.39
C THR A 136 -4.24 2.33 15.29
N VAL A 137 -3.69 3.51 14.99
CA VAL A 137 -2.50 4.06 15.66
C VAL A 137 -2.91 5.18 16.60
N THR A 138 -2.84 4.93 17.88
CA THR A 138 -3.12 5.93 18.92
C THR A 138 -1.87 6.61 19.48
N ASP A 139 -0.70 6.03 19.25
CA ASP A 139 0.61 6.62 19.60
C ASP A 139 1.36 7.02 18.33
N PRO A 140 1.55 8.33 18.08
CA PRO A 140 2.25 8.81 16.88
C PRO A 140 3.65 8.25 16.69
N SER A 141 4.33 7.86 17.76
CA SER A 141 5.70 7.31 17.70
C SER A 141 5.79 5.99 16.94
N GLN A 142 4.68 5.28 16.77
CA GLN A 142 4.57 4.02 16.03
C GLN A 142 4.49 4.22 14.52
N LEU A 143 4.06 5.39 14.05
CA LEU A 143 3.80 5.66 12.62
C LEU A 143 5.01 5.40 11.72
N PRO A 144 6.25 5.84 12.03
CA PRO A 144 7.40 5.57 11.16
C PRO A 144 7.68 4.07 11.00
N ALA A 145 7.48 3.27 12.05
CA ALA A 145 7.69 1.83 12.00
C ALA A 145 6.60 1.11 11.19
N LEU A 146 5.35 1.55 11.31
CA LEU A 146 4.23 0.99 10.54
C LEU A 146 4.31 1.33 9.06
N VAL A 147 4.72 2.55 8.71
CA VAL A 147 4.98 2.93 7.31
C VAL A 147 6.12 2.10 6.74
N GLU A 148 7.24 1.96 7.46
CA GLU A 148 8.33 1.09 7.00
C GLU A 148 7.86 -0.36 6.81
N ARG A 149 7.07 -0.90 7.74
CA ARG A 149 6.47 -2.24 7.61
C ARG A 149 5.59 -2.34 6.36
N ALA A 150 4.79 -1.32 6.05
CA ALA A 150 3.97 -1.28 4.84
C ALA A 150 4.82 -1.36 3.57
N PHE A 151 5.85 -0.52 3.46
CA PHE A 151 6.74 -0.51 2.31
C PHE A 151 7.59 -1.79 2.19
N ASN A 152 7.89 -2.43 3.32
CA ASN A 152 8.53 -3.75 3.33
C ASN A 152 7.59 -4.84 2.78
N VAL A 153 6.31 -4.84 3.13
CA VAL A 153 5.31 -5.72 2.51
C VAL A 153 5.29 -5.52 0.99
N PHE A 154 5.39 -4.28 0.51
CA PHE A 154 5.35 -3.97 -0.92
C PHE A 154 6.59 -4.46 -1.68
N SER A 155 7.75 -4.56 -1.04
CA SER A 155 9.05 -4.80 -1.70
C SER A 155 9.66 -6.18 -1.46
N SER A 156 9.37 -6.84 -0.34
CA SER A 156 10.03 -8.08 0.09
C SER A 156 9.15 -9.32 0.08
N SER A 157 7.86 -9.14 -0.11
CA SER A 157 6.89 -10.24 -0.16
C SER A 157 5.97 -10.08 -1.37
N ARG A 158 4.98 -10.96 -1.48
CA ARG A 158 3.89 -10.74 -2.42
C ARG A 158 3.14 -9.47 -2.02
N PRO A 159 3.14 -8.40 -2.84
CA PRO A 159 2.53 -7.13 -2.47
C PRO A 159 1.05 -7.29 -2.11
N ARG A 160 0.62 -6.59 -1.07
CA ARG A 160 -0.77 -6.53 -0.62
C ARG A 160 -1.08 -5.13 -0.11
N PRO A 161 -2.32 -4.67 -0.18
CA PRO A 161 -2.72 -3.42 0.45
C PRO A 161 -2.44 -3.41 1.95
N VAL A 162 -2.19 -2.22 2.48
CA VAL A 162 -2.03 -1.96 3.91
C VAL A 162 -2.94 -0.79 4.29
N HIS A 163 -3.66 -0.92 5.40
CA HIS A 163 -4.48 0.14 5.95
C HIS A 163 -3.92 0.61 7.31
N ILE A 164 -3.79 1.92 7.46
CA ILE A 164 -3.38 2.57 8.71
C ILE A 164 -4.44 3.63 9.04
N ALA A 165 -5.15 3.43 10.14
CA ALA A 165 -6.12 4.38 10.68
C ALA A 165 -5.49 5.22 11.79
N ILE A 166 -5.69 6.53 11.76
CA ILE A 166 -5.17 7.44 12.76
C ILE A 166 -6.33 8.28 13.30
N PRO A 167 -6.58 8.27 14.62
CA PRO A 167 -7.61 9.11 15.21
C PRO A 167 -7.40 10.59 14.91
N MET A 168 -8.48 11.32 14.68
CA MET A 168 -8.40 12.72 14.26
C MET A 168 -7.72 13.63 15.32
N ASP A 169 -7.89 13.33 16.59
CA ASP A 169 -7.21 14.01 17.69
C ASP A 169 -5.71 13.71 17.74
N VAL A 170 -5.30 12.48 17.36
CA VAL A 170 -3.89 12.10 17.19
C VAL A 170 -3.28 12.82 15.99
N LEU A 171 -3.99 12.89 14.85
CA LEU A 171 -3.53 13.63 13.67
C LEU A 171 -3.25 15.11 13.96
N ALA A 172 -3.99 15.69 14.91
CA ALA A 172 -3.90 17.09 15.30
C ALA A 172 -2.78 17.38 16.33
N GLN A 173 -2.17 16.35 16.92
CA GLN A 173 -1.12 16.52 17.92
C GLN A 173 0.12 17.18 17.33
N PRO A 174 0.77 18.09 18.05
CA PRO A 174 2.06 18.65 17.64
C PRO A 174 3.14 17.57 17.69
N CYS A 175 4.04 17.55 16.71
CA CYS A 175 5.16 16.62 16.70
C CYS A 175 6.38 17.19 15.98
N GLN A 176 7.51 16.50 16.11
CA GLN A 176 8.70 16.72 15.30
C GLN A 176 8.58 15.95 13.96
N PRO A 177 9.33 16.35 12.92
CA PRO A 177 9.40 15.59 11.69
C PRO A 177 9.75 14.13 11.96
N PHE A 178 9.04 13.21 11.31
CA PHE A 178 9.37 11.79 11.39
C PHE A 178 10.61 11.47 10.57
N ALA A 179 11.46 10.60 11.12
CA ALA A 179 12.58 10.00 10.41
C ALA A 179 12.20 8.58 9.95
N ARG A 180 12.66 8.19 8.77
CA ARG A 180 12.50 6.82 8.28
C ARG A 180 13.22 5.84 9.19
N LYS A 181 12.55 4.77 9.58
CA LYS A 181 13.17 3.63 10.26
C LYS A 181 13.62 2.62 9.19
N GLN A 182 14.88 2.71 8.79
CA GLN A 182 15.45 1.75 7.84
C GLN A 182 15.54 0.37 8.49
N LEU A 183 14.74 -0.56 8.01
CA LEU A 183 14.88 -1.98 8.31
C LEU A 183 15.59 -2.64 7.13
N ALA A 184 16.57 -3.48 7.41
CA ALA A 184 17.21 -4.26 6.37
C ALA A 184 16.19 -5.23 5.76
N VAL A 185 15.81 -4.99 4.51
CA VAL A 185 14.90 -5.86 3.77
C VAL A 185 15.72 -6.82 2.93
N VAL A 186 15.68 -8.10 3.27
CA VAL A 186 16.26 -9.16 2.45
C VAL A 186 15.15 -9.74 1.57
N LYS A 187 15.28 -9.56 0.26
CA LYS A 187 14.37 -10.23 -0.68
C LYS A 187 14.65 -11.74 -0.64
N PRO A 188 13.62 -12.59 -0.50
CA PRO A 188 13.82 -14.01 -0.56
C PRO A 188 14.37 -14.42 -1.94
N SER A 189 15.36 -15.29 -1.96
CA SER A 189 15.92 -15.89 -3.18
C SER A 189 15.98 -17.41 -3.01
N ALA A 190 15.85 -18.15 -4.12
CA ALA A 190 16.02 -19.58 -4.11
C ALA A 190 17.47 -19.95 -3.75
N SER A 191 17.66 -20.99 -2.97
CA SER A 191 18.98 -21.53 -2.70
C SER A 191 19.55 -22.23 -3.95
N ALA A 192 20.88 -22.33 -4.05
CA ALA A 192 21.52 -23.02 -5.16
C ALA A 192 21.05 -24.49 -5.30
N SER A 193 20.80 -25.17 -4.17
CA SER A 193 20.29 -26.54 -4.16
C SER A 193 18.86 -26.65 -4.69
N GLU A 194 17.99 -25.68 -4.40
CA GLU A 194 16.63 -25.64 -4.95
C GLU A 194 16.63 -25.36 -6.45
N VAL A 195 17.51 -24.46 -6.92
CA VAL A 195 17.69 -24.20 -8.36
C VAL A 195 18.21 -25.46 -9.08
N SER A 196 19.22 -26.15 -8.54
CA SER A 196 19.72 -27.40 -9.11
C SER A 196 18.66 -28.48 -9.19
N ARG A 197 17.88 -28.67 -8.13
CA ARG A 197 16.76 -29.62 -8.11
C ARG A 197 15.69 -29.29 -9.14
N ALA A 198 15.34 -28.00 -9.29
CA ALA A 198 14.40 -27.56 -10.32
C ALA A 198 14.95 -27.87 -11.74
N ALA A 199 16.23 -27.59 -12.00
CA ALA A 199 16.85 -27.87 -13.25
C ALA A 199 16.87 -29.39 -13.58
N GLU A 200 17.14 -30.25 -12.59
CA GLU A 200 17.08 -31.71 -12.77
C GLU A 200 15.66 -32.17 -13.21
N ILE A 201 14.63 -31.68 -12.57
CA ILE A 201 13.22 -31.99 -12.90
C ILE A 201 12.89 -31.52 -14.31
N ILE A 202 13.30 -30.33 -14.68
CA ILE A 202 13.01 -29.72 -15.98
C ILE A 202 13.76 -30.48 -17.09
N ASN A 203 15.03 -30.84 -16.88
CA ASN A 203 15.84 -31.53 -17.84
C ASN A 203 15.35 -32.95 -18.17
N THR A 204 14.56 -33.57 -17.30
CA THR A 204 13.95 -34.89 -17.51
C THR A 204 12.57 -34.81 -18.17
N ALA A 205 12.00 -33.61 -18.33
CA ALA A 205 10.69 -33.43 -18.92
C ALA A 205 10.67 -33.73 -20.42
N GLN A 206 9.67 -34.48 -20.87
CA GLN A 206 9.56 -34.87 -22.30
C GLN A 206 8.76 -33.83 -23.12
N SER A 207 7.89 -33.08 -22.50
CA SER A 207 7.03 -32.08 -23.14
C SER A 207 6.79 -30.92 -22.21
N PRO A 208 7.80 -30.08 -21.92
CA PRO A 208 7.66 -28.97 -21.00
C PRO A 208 6.74 -27.88 -21.57
N VAL A 209 5.95 -27.25 -20.71
CA VAL A 209 5.14 -26.07 -21.03
C VAL A 209 5.42 -25.02 -19.97
N VAL A 210 5.64 -23.78 -20.39
CA VAL A 210 5.85 -22.65 -19.47
C VAL A 210 4.56 -21.85 -19.32
N ILE A 211 4.08 -21.70 -18.09
CA ILE A 211 2.97 -20.80 -17.77
C ILE A 211 3.53 -19.60 -17.02
N ALA A 212 3.60 -18.45 -17.69
CA ALA A 212 4.15 -17.23 -17.14
C ALA A 212 3.03 -16.33 -16.56
N GLY A 213 3.17 -15.97 -15.29
CA GLY A 213 2.27 -15.08 -14.56
C GLY A 213 2.86 -13.69 -14.30
N GLY A 214 2.14 -12.85 -13.55
CA GLY A 214 2.56 -11.49 -13.22
C GLY A 214 3.91 -11.37 -12.50
N GLY A 215 4.43 -12.47 -11.92
CA GLY A 215 5.77 -12.49 -11.33
C GLY A 215 6.90 -12.42 -12.37
N CYS A 216 6.61 -12.64 -13.65
CA CYS A 216 7.59 -12.60 -14.75
C CYS A 216 7.66 -11.24 -15.46
N VAL A 217 6.87 -10.25 -15.06
CA VAL A 217 6.79 -8.94 -15.77
C VAL A 217 8.15 -8.24 -15.87
N ASN A 218 9.01 -8.41 -14.87
CA ASN A 218 10.36 -7.83 -14.85
C ASN A 218 11.45 -8.83 -15.27
N ALA A 219 11.10 -9.97 -15.84
CA ALA A 219 12.00 -11.05 -16.23
C ALA A 219 11.71 -11.55 -17.65
N GLY A 220 11.26 -10.66 -18.54
CA GLY A 220 10.85 -11.02 -19.91
C GLY A 220 11.99 -11.60 -20.75
N SER A 221 13.18 -11.02 -20.68
CA SER A 221 14.37 -11.53 -21.38
C SER A 221 14.80 -12.91 -20.90
N GLU A 222 14.77 -13.13 -19.59
CA GLU A 222 15.11 -14.41 -18.97
C GLU A 222 14.06 -15.47 -19.31
N LEU A 223 12.77 -15.08 -19.34
CA LEU A 223 11.68 -15.97 -19.74
C LEU A 223 11.83 -16.43 -21.20
N VAL A 224 12.16 -15.52 -22.10
CA VAL A 224 12.39 -15.85 -23.52
C VAL A 224 13.58 -16.81 -23.67
N ALA A 225 14.70 -16.48 -23.03
CA ALA A 225 15.90 -17.32 -23.08
C ALA A 225 15.64 -18.74 -22.49
N PHE A 226 14.92 -18.80 -21.39
CA PHE A 226 14.51 -20.04 -20.74
C PHE A 226 13.62 -20.90 -21.64
N ALA A 227 12.60 -20.30 -22.24
CA ALA A 227 11.69 -21.01 -23.15
C ALA A 227 12.40 -21.53 -24.41
N GLN A 228 13.30 -20.73 -24.98
CA GLN A 228 14.11 -21.12 -26.12
C GLN A 228 15.06 -22.30 -25.79
N THR A 229 15.69 -22.27 -24.60
CA THR A 229 16.57 -23.36 -24.15
C THR A 229 15.84 -24.69 -24.02
N LEU A 230 14.54 -24.63 -23.59
CA LEU A 230 13.71 -25.82 -23.41
C LEU A 230 12.94 -26.23 -24.66
N ASP A 231 12.96 -25.43 -25.72
CA ASP A 231 12.05 -25.58 -26.88
C ASP A 231 10.58 -25.71 -26.44
N ALA A 232 10.17 -24.92 -25.43
CA ALA A 232 8.88 -25.03 -24.76
C ALA A 232 7.92 -23.91 -25.14
N PRO A 233 6.64 -24.20 -25.40
CA PRO A 233 5.63 -23.20 -25.62
C PRO A 233 5.38 -22.40 -24.33
N VAL A 234 5.11 -21.08 -24.46
CA VAL A 234 4.82 -20.19 -23.36
C VAL A 234 3.37 -19.75 -23.40
N LEU A 235 2.66 -19.96 -22.30
CA LEU A 235 1.32 -19.45 -22.06
C LEU A 235 1.40 -18.26 -21.10
N LEU A 236 0.88 -17.11 -21.50
CA LEU A 236 0.83 -15.92 -20.66
C LEU A 236 -0.51 -15.82 -19.94
N THR A 237 -0.49 -15.64 -18.62
CA THR A 237 -1.70 -15.22 -17.90
C THR A 237 -2.01 -13.75 -18.20
N GLY A 238 -3.23 -13.29 -17.91
CA GLY A 238 -3.65 -11.90 -18.18
C GLY A 238 -2.72 -10.84 -17.61
N LYS A 239 -2.03 -11.12 -16.50
CA LYS A 239 -1.09 -10.19 -15.85
C LYS A 239 0.33 -10.22 -16.41
N ALA A 240 0.68 -11.26 -17.16
CA ALA A 240 1.98 -11.36 -17.81
C ALA A 240 1.95 -10.82 -19.25
N LYS A 241 0.77 -10.50 -19.78
CA LYS A 241 0.62 -10.00 -21.15
C LYS A 241 1.20 -8.59 -21.27
N GLY A 242 2.19 -8.42 -22.12
CA GLY A 242 2.85 -7.13 -22.37
C GLY A 242 4.04 -6.83 -21.43
N GLY A 243 4.50 -7.81 -20.65
CA GLY A 243 5.74 -7.72 -19.84
C GLY A 243 6.94 -8.20 -20.61
#